data_4dbcea22487b5569b6233c25bfccf9be
#
_entry.id   4dbcea22487b5569b6233c25bfccf9be
#
_cell.length_a   1.000
_cell.length_b   1.000
_cell.length_c   1.000
_cell.angle_alpha   90.00
_cell.angle_beta   90.00
_cell.angle_gamma   90.00
#
_symmetry.space_group_name_H-M   'P 1'
#
loop_
_entity.id
_entity.type
_entity.pdbx_description
1 polymer ?
#
loop_
_entity_poly.entity_id
_entity_poly.type
_entity_poly.pdbx_seq_one_letter_code
_entity_poly.pdbx_strand_id
1 'polypeptide(L)'
;MTLQFRQALQESMRVMCWTLMGCLIGLIRRISPAPAIRLAGLALAALPMLASAQPQVGPPDPFLPWVTAEVRAPRVTFRRFDSAIVGTPVSYHAYVPAAYERTAQGLPVLYWLHATEGGVSAVRPLAQLLDEAMEAGRVPAMIVVFVNGLPRRLWADSKDGASPVETVFIREVIPDVDRHFRTIAAREGRIVEGFSMGGYGAARLGFKYPDLFAGISILAGGPFDLDLRGPRAQRNPRLREQILREVCSNDLSYFQAISPWMLAADAAPILRHHRTAVRHAVGTLDDTRELNRLFHERMAELGIAHTYVELPDIGHNPRALLEALGEANGSFYRQALGLARSQAPR
;
A
#
# COMPACT_ATOMS: atom_id res chain seq x y z
N MET A 1 -15.94 -1.94 28.73
CA MET A 1 -15.49 -0.64 29.31
C MET A 1 -16.33 0.45 28.65
N THR A 2 -17.22 1.08 29.41
CA THR A 2 -18.25 2.00 28.89
C THR A 2 -17.67 3.32 28.39
N LEU A 3 -18.36 3.93 27.43
CA LEU A 3 -17.99 5.21 26.79
C LEU A 3 -17.72 6.32 27.81
N GLN A 4 -18.41 6.31 28.95
CA GLN A 4 -18.24 7.25 30.05
C GLN A 4 -16.85 7.16 30.73
N PHE A 5 -16.23 5.98 30.79
CA PHE A 5 -14.90 5.82 31.40
C PHE A 5 -13.78 6.40 30.52
N ARG A 6 -13.95 6.37 29.18
CA ARG A 6 -13.01 6.98 28.25
C ARG A 6 -13.07 8.51 28.22
N GLN A 7 -14.27 9.08 28.37
CA GLN A 7 -14.43 10.54 28.47
C GLN A 7 -13.82 11.09 29.78
N ALA A 8 -14.02 10.42 30.89
CA ALA A 8 -13.43 10.82 32.18
C ALA A 8 -11.90 10.78 32.17
N LEU A 9 -11.28 9.81 31.45
CA LEU A 9 -9.82 9.74 31.32
C LEU A 9 -9.24 10.87 30.46
N GLN A 10 -9.93 11.24 29.39
CA GLN A 10 -9.51 12.34 28.51
C GLN A 10 -9.64 13.71 29.19
N GLU A 11 -10.66 13.93 29.99
CA GLU A 11 -10.79 15.18 30.77
C GLU A 11 -9.74 15.28 31.86
N SER A 12 -9.43 14.20 32.57
CA SER A 12 -8.37 14.19 33.60
C SER A 12 -6.99 14.50 33.00
N MET A 13 -6.68 13.98 31.81
CA MET A 13 -5.40 14.28 31.13
C MET A 13 -5.33 15.74 30.64
N ARG A 14 -6.43 16.34 30.19
CA ARG A 14 -6.46 17.76 29.80
C ARG A 14 -6.23 18.69 31.00
N VAL A 15 -6.86 18.41 32.13
CA VAL A 15 -6.68 19.23 33.35
C VAL A 15 -5.24 19.16 33.86
N MET A 16 -4.61 18.00 33.82
CA MET A 16 -3.22 17.84 34.29
C MET A 16 -2.21 18.57 33.38
N CYS A 17 -2.45 18.66 32.09
CA CYS A 17 -1.59 19.39 31.14
C CYS A 17 -1.67 20.90 31.33
N TRP A 18 -2.86 21.47 31.63
CA TRP A 18 -3.04 22.89 31.89
C TRP A 18 -2.43 23.34 33.24
N THR A 19 -2.45 22.49 34.25
CA THR A 19 -1.87 22.79 35.57
C THR A 19 -0.34 22.81 35.50
N LEU A 20 0.30 21.91 34.72
CA LEU A 20 1.74 21.91 34.54
C LEU A 20 2.23 23.10 33.69
N MET A 21 1.47 23.52 32.70
CA MET A 21 1.83 24.66 31.85
C MET A 21 1.64 26.01 32.58
N GLY A 22 0.67 26.12 33.49
CA GLY A 22 0.47 27.29 34.35
C GLY A 22 1.59 27.50 35.36
N CYS A 23 2.16 26.43 35.91
CA CYS A 23 3.29 26.52 36.83
C CYS A 23 4.59 26.96 36.15
N LEU A 24 4.83 26.59 34.89
CA LEU A 24 6.05 26.97 34.16
C LEU A 24 6.07 28.45 33.76
N ILE A 25 4.91 29.05 33.45
CA ILE A 25 4.79 30.47 33.06
C ILE A 25 4.89 31.39 34.27
N GLY A 26 4.49 30.94 35.47
CA GLY A 26 4.62 31.70 36.72
C GLY A 26 6.06 31.87 37.22
N LEU A 27 6.97 30.96 36.85
CA LEU A 27 8.37 30.99 37.33
C LEU A 27 9.27 31.91 36.50
N ILE A 28 8.89 32.31 35.29
CA ILE A 28 9.72 33.14 34.39
C ILE A 28 9.52 34.65 34.61
N ARG A 29 8.54 35.10 35.42
CA ARG A 29 8.23 36.53 35.62
C ARG A 29 8.85 37.19 36.84
N ARG A 30 9.77 36.57 37.58
CA ARG A 30 10.42 37.19 38.74
C ARG A 30 11.94 37.03 38.71
N ILE A 31 12.62 37.69 37.78
CA ILE A 31 14.05 38.02 37.95
C ILE A 31 14.30 39.36 37.26
N SER A 32 14.58 40.40 38.10
CA SER A 32 15.07 41.71 37.70
C SER A 32 16.60 41.70 37.50
N PRO A 33 17.17 42.66 36.73
CA PRO A 33 18.56 42.59 36.28
C PRO A 33 19.56 43.30 37.23
N ALA A 34 20.75 42.72 37.39
CA ALA A 34 22.10 43.25 37.45
C ALA A 34 22.98 42.55 38.51
N PRO A 35 24.33 42.67 38.49
CA PRO A 35 25.28 42.82 37.42
C PRO A 35 26.33 41.66 37.35
N ALA A 36 27.21 41.76 36.37
CA ALA A 36 28.25 40.80 36.03
C ALA A 36 29.23 40.44 37.15
N ILE A 37 29.44 39.13 37.38
CA ILE A 37 30.66 38.56 38.01
C ILE A 37 31.05 37.29 37.24
N ARG A 38 32.36 37.20 37.01
CA ARG A 38 33.06 36.15 36.28
C ARG A 38 33.15 34.81 37.06
N LEU A 39 33.24 33.74 36.31
CA LEU A 39 33.89 32.44 36.65
C LEU A 39 33.16 31.51 37.64
N ALA A 40 32.71 30.40 37.11
CA ALA A 40 33.18 29.06 37.54
C ALA A 40 32.48 28.00 36.71
N GLY A 41 33.25 27.08 36.16
CA GLY A 41 32.72 25.95 35.41
C GLY A 41 31.79 25.09 36.25
N LEU A 42 30.56 24.94 35.79
CA LEU A 42 29.62 23.94 36.28
C LEU A 42 29.52 22.86 35.24
N ALA A 43 30.02 21.69 35.61
CA ALA A 43 29.85 20.45 34.84
C ALA A 43 28.36 20.22 34.56
N LEU A 44 27.98 20.30 33.29
CA LEU A 44 26.70 19.83 32.82
C LEU A 44 26.68 18.30 33.00
N ALA A 45 26.03 17.82 34.07
CA ALA A 45 25.74 16.39 34.20
C ALA A 45 24.84 16.01 33.01
N ALA A 46 25.42 15.32 32.02
CA ALA A 46 24.69 14.69 30.93
C ALA A 46 23.75 13.65 31.54
N LEU A 47 22.48 13.98 31.62
CA LEU A 47 21.42 12.98 31.77
C LEU A 47 21.58 11.98 30.58
N PRO A 48 21.70 10.67 30.83
CA PRO A 48 21.68 9.73 29.76
C PRO A 48 20.31 9.86 29.10
N MET A 49 20.27 10.40 27.87
CA MET A 49 19.14 10.17 26.97
C MET A 49 19.01 8.65 26.87
N LEU A 50 17.92 8.11 27.39
CA LEU A 50 17.46 6.78 27.01
C LEU A 50 17.21 6.84 25.51
N ALA A 51 18.26 6.57 24.74
CA ALA A 51 18.15 6.24 23.34
C ALA A 51 17.26 5.01 23.30
N SER A 52 16.00 5.19 22.91
CA SER A 52 15.15 4.08 22.53
C SER A 52 15.94 3.32 21.45
N ALA A 53 16.44 2.13 21.80
CA ALA A 53 17.11 1.27 20.86
C ALA A 53 16.10 1.00 19.72
N GLN A 54 16.29 1.66 18.59
CA GLN A 54 15.58 1.31 17.37
C GLN A 54 15.97 -0.16 17.09
N PRO A 55 14.98 -1.03 16.79
CA PRO A 55 15.30 -2.38 16.42
C PRO A 55 16.31 -2.32 15.28
N GLN A 56 17.46 -2.99 15.47
CA GLN A 56 18.47 -3.06 14.42
C GLN A 56 17.89 -3.90 13.29
N VAL A 57 17.57 -3.22 12.21
CA VAL A 57 17.13 -3.84 10.96
C VAL A 57 18.36 -4.51 10.37
N GLY A 58 18.31 -5.84 10.19
CA GLY A 58 19.38 -6.60 9.56
C GLY A 58 19.54 -6.27 8.07
N PRO A 59 20.63 -6.76 7.44
CA PRO A 59 20.78 -6.58 5.99
C PRO A 59 19.70 -7.38 5.24
N PRO A 60 19.32 -6.93 4.02
CA PRO A 60 18.44 -7.69 3.14
C PRO A 60 19.01 -9.07 2.82
N ASP A 61 18.10 -10.07 2.68
CA ASP A 61 18.47 -11.42 2.28
C ASP A 61 18.57 -11.50 0.74
N PRO A 62 19.78 -11.65 0.16
CA PRO A 62 19.95 -11.73 -1.28
C PRO A 62 19.49 -13.06 -1.88
N PHE A 63 19.26 -14.10 -1.07
CA PHE A 63 18.83 -15.43 -1.51
C PHE A 63 17.32 -15.55 -1.69
N LEU A 64 16.53 -14.52 -1.35
CA LEU A 64 15.11 -14.48 -1.65
C LEU A 64 14.90 -14.43 -3.18
N PRO A 65 13.76 -14.93 -3.70
CA PRO A 65 13.50 -14.99 -5.15
C PRO A 65 13.18 -13.61 -5.76
N TRP A 66 14.15 -12.69 -5.67
CA TRP A 66 14.02 -11.33 -6.21
C TRP A 66 13.92 -11.30 -7.74
N VAL A 67 14.42 -12.34 -8.41
CA VAL A 67 14.26 -12.53 -9.85
C VAL A 67 13.29 -13.69 -10.08
N THR A 68 12.19 -13.41 -10.77
CA THR A 68 11.20 -14.42 -11.18
C THR A 68 11.61 -15.08 -12.51
N ALA A 69 10.94 -16.17 -12.86
CA ALA A 69 11.03 -16.70 -14.23
C ALA A 69 10.48 -15.68 -15.23
N GLU A 70 11.10 -15.62 -16.43
CA GLU A 70 10.59 -14.84 -17.54
C GLU A 70 9.27 -15.45 -18.06
N VAL A 71 8.24 -14.62 -18.19
CA VAL A 71 6.97 -14.98 -18.82
C VAL A 71 6.93 -14.38 -20.23
N ARG A 72 6.95 -15.24 -21.25
CA ARG A 72 6.82 -14.81 -22.65
C ARG A 72 5.33 -14.68 -23.02
N ALA A 73 4.92 -13.44 -23.30
CA ALA A 73 3.57 -13.14 -23.80
C ALA A 73 3.66 -11.93 -24.76
N PRO A 74 2.67 -11.76 -25.66
CA PRO A 74 2.64 -10.61 -26.55
C PRO A 74 2.73 -9.28 -25.78
N ARG A 75 3.57 -8.38 -26.23
CA ARG A 75 3.78 -7.03 -25.64
C ARG A 75 4.22 -7.04 -24.17
N VAL A 76 4.69 -8.18 -23.66
CA VAL A 76 5.26 -8.28 -22.31
C VAL A 76 6.76 -8.33 -22.39
N THR A 77 7.42 -7.41 -21.69
CA THR A 77 8.87 -7.34 -21.52
C THR A 77 9.24 -7.81 -20.13
N PHE A 78 10.23 -8.67 -20.01
CA PHE A 78 10.86 -9.05 -18.74
C PHE A 78 12.04 -8.11 -18.46
N ARG A 79 12.02 -7.48 -17.30
CA ARG A 79 13.07 -6.54 -16.87
C ARG A 79 13.81 -7.09 -15.65
N ARG A 80 15.12 -6.95 -15.67
CA ARG A 80 16.02 -7.15 -14.54
C ARG A 80 16.90 -5.91 -14.37
N PHE A 81 17.13 -5.52 -13.14
CA PHE A 81 18.10 -4.48 -12.81
C PHE A 81 18.78 -4.80 -11.47
N ASP A 82 19.99 -4.29 -11.26
CA ASP A 82 20.72 -4.48 -10.01
C ASP A 82 20.15 -3.53 -8.95
N SER A 83 19.64 -4.12 -7.86
CA SER A 83 19.08 -3.38 -6.75
C SER A 83 20.19 -2.97 -5.78
N ALA A 84 20.30 -1.67 -5.52
CA ALA A 84 21.21 -1.15 -4.49
C ALA A 84 20.70 -1.46 -3.08
N ILE A 85 19.38 -1.69 -2.92
CA ILE A 85 18.75 -1.96 -1.63
C ILE A 85 19.06 -3.40 -1.17
N VAL A 86 18.90 -4.39 -2.07
CA VAL A 86 19.09 -5.81 -1.72
C VAL A 86 20.43 -6.36 -2.17
N GLY A 87 21.23 -5.62 -2.91
CA GLY A 87 22.59 -6.04 -3.36
C GLY A 87 22.57 -7.18 -4.38
N THR A 88 21.44 -7.48 -5.00
CA THR A 88 21.24 -8.53 -6.02
C THR A 88 20.24 -8.07 -7.07
N PRO A 89 20.22 -8.67 -8.27
CA PRO A 89 19.22 -8.32 -9.27
C PRO A 89 17.78 -8.56 -8.76
N VAL A 90 16.89 -7.63 -9.13
CA VAL A 90 15.44 -7.75 -8.97
C VAL A 90 14.75 -7.72 -10.32
N SER A 91 13.51 -8.20 -10.42
CA SER A 91 12.80 -8.26 -11.70
C SER A 91 11.34 -7.87 -11.59
N TYR A 92 10.81 -7.43 -12.74
CA TYR A 92 9.39 -7.25 -12.98
C TYR A 92 9.03 -7.55 -14.45
N HIS A 93 7.73 -7.71 -14.75
CA HIS A 93 7.26 -7.77 -16.13
C HIS A 93 6.49 -6.49 -16.43
N ALA A 94 6.63 -5.98 -17.66
CA ALA A 94 5.89 -4.82 -18.14
C ALA A 94 5.13 -5.17 -19.43
N TYR A 95 3.82 -5.10 -19.40
CA TYR A 95 3.00 -5.11 -20.61
C TYR A 95 2.92 -3.67 -21.15
N VAL A 96 3.17 -3.50 -22.44
CA VAL A 96 3.16 -2.21 -23.14
C VAL A 96 2.08 -2.24 -24.24
N PRO A 97 1.03 -1.41 -24.16
CA PRO A 97 -0.07 -1.45 -25.13
C PRO A 97 0.35 -0.98 -26.53
N ALA A 98 -0.36 -1.41 -27.58
CA ALA A 98 -0.09 -0.96 -28.96
C ALA A 98 -0.18 0.57 -29.13
N ALA A 99 -0.98 1.23 -28.31
CA ALA A 99 -1.05 2.70 -28.30
C ALA A 99 0.29 3.37 -27.99
N TYR A 100 1.20 2.70 -27.30
CA TYR A 100 2.53 3.20 -26.98
C TYR A 100 3.38 3.54 -28.22
N GLU A 101 3.25 2.74 -29.27
CA GLU A 101 3.95 2.98 -30.53
C GLU A 101 3.34 4.13 -31.34
N ARG A 102 2.07 4.47 -31.09
CA ARG A 102 1.32 5.49 -31.81
C ARG A 102 1.38 6.88 -31.19
N THR A 103 2.02 7.03 -30.03
CA THR A 103 2.14 8.32 -29.32
C THR A 103 3.55 8.56 -28.82
N ALA A 104 3.99 9.82 -28.87
CA ALA A 104 5.21 10.26 -28.19
C ALA A 104 4.96 10.66 -26.73
N GLN A 105 3.70 10.77 -26.30
CA GLN A 105 3.34 11.14 -24.94
C GLN A 105 3.56 9.97 -23.98
N GLY A 106 3.81 10.30 -22.71
CA GLY A 106 3.86 9.32 -21.63
C GLY A 106 2.48 8.69 -21.41
N LEU A 107 2.47 7.39 -21.13
CA LEU A 107 1.25 6.66 -20.73
C LEU A 107 1.18 6.50 -19.20
N PRO A 108 -0.04 6.40 -18.65
CA PRO A 108 -0.20 6.03 -17.24
C PRO A 108 0.26 4.60 -17.00
N VAL A 109 0.57 4.30 -15.73
CA VAL A 109 1.06 2.99 -15.29
C VAL A 109 0.10 2.40 -14.27
N LEU A 110 -0.33 1.17 -14.52
CA LEU A 110 -1.00 0.29 -13.58
C LEU A 110 0.02 -0.65 -12.95
N TYR A 111 0.31 -0.49 -11.66
CA TYR A 111 1.14 -1.42 -10.89
C TYR A 111 0.27 -2.53 -10.33
N TRP A 112 0.41 -3.73 -10.90
CA TRP A 112 -0.30 -4.93 -10.47
C TRP A 112 0.47 -5.64 -9.37
N LEU A 113 -0.19 -5.83 -8.23
CA LEU A 113 0.33 -6.52 -7.06
C LEU A 113 -0.25 -7.94 -6.96
N HIS A 114 0.63 -8.92 -6.99
CA HIS A 114 0.24 -10.34 -7.00
C HIS A 114 -0.29 -10.86 -5.66
N ALA A 115 -0.95 -12.01 -5.72
CA ALA A 115 -1.44 -12.76 -4.55
C ALA A 115 -0.29 -13.47 -3.79
N THR A 116 -0.63 -14.22 -2.76
CA THR A 116 0.29 -14.84 -1.78
C THR A 116 1.37 -15.72 -2.41
N GLU A 117 1.05 -16.45 -3.48
CA GLU A 117 1.96 -17.44 -4.07
C GLU A 117 2.98 -16.86 -5.06
N GLY A 118 2.93 -15.56 -5.34
CA GLY A 118 3.79 -14.90 -6.32
C GLY A 118 3.05 -14.48 -7.58
N GLY A 119 3.73 -13.74 -8.47
CA GLY A 119 3.10 -12.95 -9.53
C GLY A 119 3.13 -13.51 -10.94
N VAL A 120 3.99 -14.47 -11.26
CA VAL A 120 4.25 -14.87 -12.65
C VAL A 120 3.08 -15.57 -13.34
N SER A 121 2.25 -16.32 -12.61
CA SER A 121 1.07 -17.01 -13.17
C SER A 121 0.00 -16.04 -13.68
N ALA A 122 -0.08 -14.85 -13.12
CA ALA A 122 -1.05 -13.82 -13.50
C ALA A 122 -0.60 -13.00 -14.72
N VAL A 123 0.69 -12.95 -15.05
CA VAL A 123 1.24 -12.05 -16.08
C VAL A 123 0.57 -12.26 -17.43
N ARG A 124 0.60 -13.48 -17.98
CA ARG A 124 0.03 -13.77 -19.30
C ARG A 124 -1.50 -13.56 -19.36
N PRO A 125 -2.31 -14.16 -18.47
CA PRO A 125 -3.76 -14.05 -18.58
C PRO A 125 -4.26 -12.61 -18.33
N LEU A 126 -3.63 -11.83 -17.45
CA LEU A 126 -4.05 -10.45 -17.19
C LEU A 126 -3.53 -9.48 -18.26
N ALA A 127 -2.31 -9.67 -18.78
CA ALA A 127 -1.84 -8.90 -19.93
C ALA A 127 -2.77 -9.04 -21.12
N GLN A 128 -3.20 -10.29 -21.44
CA GLN A 128 -4.15 -10.54 -22.51
C GLN A 128 -5.52 -9.88 -22.25
N LEU A 129 -6.09 -10.06 -21.07
CA LEU A 129 -7.38 -9.47 -20.70
C LEU A 129 -7.37 -7.95 -20.84
N LEU A 130 -6.31 -7.29 -20.35
CA LEU A 130 -6.18 -5.84 -20.41
C LEU A 130 -5.87 -5.35 -21.82
N ASP A 131 -5.07 -6.11 -22.61
CA ASP A 131 -4.83 -5.81 -24.02
C ASP A 131 -6.14 -5.78 -24.83
N GLU A 132 -6.95 -6.82 -24.72
CA GLU A 132 -8.27 -6.91 -25.36
C GLU A 132 -9.22 -5.79 -24.92
N ALA A 133 -9.18 -5.40 -23.65
CA ALA A 133 -9.99 -4.32 -23.12
C ALA A 133 -9.53 -2.93 -23.61
N MET A 134 -8.21 -2.70 -23.72
CA MET A 134 -7.62 -1.48 -24.23
C MET A 134 -7.84 -1.33 -25.74
N GLU A 135 -7.62 -2.38 -26.53
CA GLU A 135 -7.86 -2.36 -27.99
C GLU A 135 -9.34 -2.14 -28.32
N ALA A 136 -10.25 -2.65 -27.50
CA ALA A 136 -11.69 -2.39 -27.62
C ALA A 136 -12.14 -1.01 -27.07
N GLY A 137 -11.22 -0.17 -26.57
CA GLY A 137 -11.53 1.13 -25.97
C GLY A 137 -12.32 1.08 -24.66
N ARG A 138 -12.52 -0.10 -24.08
CA ARG A 138 -13.23 -0.28 -22.81
C ARG A 138 -12.41 0.23 -21.62
N VAL A 139 -11.10 0.10 -21.70
CA VAL A 139 -10.10 0.53 -20.70
C VAL A 139 -9.14 1.53 -21.37
N PRO A 140 -8.72 2.62 -20.71
CA PRO A 140 -7.72 3.52 -21.26
C PRO A 140 -6.38 2.82 -21.46
N ALA A 141 -5.61 3.25 -22.47
CA ALA A 141 -4.28 2.70 -22.71
C ALA A 141 -3.36 2.99 -21.51
N MET A 142 -2.76 1.96 -20.95
CA MET A 142 -1.86 2.00 -19.79
C MET A 142 -0.75 0.98 -19.95
N ILE A 143 0.45 1.31 -19.46
CA ILE A 143 1.49 0.31 -19.20
C ILE A 143 1.07 -0.47 -17.96
N VAL A 144 1.17 -1.82 -17.97
CA VAL A 144 0.85 -2.64 -16.81
C VAL A 144 2.14 -3.28 -16.29
N VAL A 145 2.53 -2.94 -15.08
CA VAL A 145 3.74 -3.46 -14.44
C VAL A 145 3.34 -4.52 -13.42
N PHE A 146 3.74 -5.76 -13.67
CA PHE A 146 3.57 -6.88 -12.76
C PHE A 146 4.79 -6.94 -11.83
N VAL A 147 4.62 -6.42 -10.64
CA VAL A 147 5.69 -6.25 -9.66
C VAL A 147 5.99 -7.58 -8.96
N ASN A 148 7.27 -7.87 -8.71
CA ASN A 148 7.65 -8.98 -7.85
C ASN A 148 7.75 -8.51 -6.39
N GLY A 149 6.75 -8.84 -5.60
CA GLY A 149 6.66 -8.51 -4.17
C GLY A 149 7.02 -9.67 -3.25
N LEU A 150 7.67 -10.69 -3.77
CA LEU A 150 7.99 -11.95 -3.08
C LEU A 150 6.74 -12.68 -2.52
N PRO A 151 6.72 -14.00 -2.49
CA PRO A 151 5.61 -14.75 -1.89
C PRO A 151 5.44 -14.40 -0.40
N ARG A 152 4.19 -14.25 0.06
CA ARG A 152 3.82 -14.07 1.48
C ARG A 152 4.37 -12.83 2.19
N ARG A 153 4.89 -11.82 1.49
CA ARG A 153 5.54 -10.64 2.13
C ARG A 153 4.60 -9.46 2.39
N LEU A 154 3.28 -9.62 2.18
CA LEU A 154 2.24 -8.60 2.49
C LEU A 154 2.51 -7.22 1.86
N TRP A 155 3.39 -7.15 0.84
CA TRP A 155 3.79 -5.89 0.22
C TRP A 155 4.36 -4.89 1.23
N ALA A 156 5.03 -5.41 2.24
CA ALA A 156 5.65 -4.67 3.33
C ALA A 156 7.13 -5.03 3.44
N ASP A 157 7.90 -4.15 4.04
CA ASP A 157 9.23 -4.53 4.51
C ASP A 157 9.08 -5.48 5.70
N SER A 158 9.93 -6.48 5.81
CA SER A 158 9.94 -7.31 7.01
C SER A 158 10.56 -6.56 8.18
N LYS A 159 10.09 -6.85 9.40
CA LYS A 159 10.55 -6.19 10.61
C LYS A 159 12.05 -6.30 10.85
N ASP A 160 12.62 -7.43 10.45
CA ASP A 160 14.06 -7.72 10.54
C ASP A 160 14.89 -7.13 9.39
N GLY A 161 14.24 -6.53 8.38
CA GLY A 161 14.87 -5.98 7.19
C GLY A 161 15.31 -6.98 6.13
N ALA A 162 15.13 -8.28 6.35
CA ALA A 162 15.56 -9.31 5.41
C ALA A 162 14.82 -9.24 4.06
N SER A 163 13.58 -8.75 4.03
CA SER A 163 12.80 -8.59 2.81
C SER A 163 12.19 -7.20 2.68
N PRO A 164 12.95 -6.18 2.22
CA PRO A 164 12.51 -4.80 2.08
C PRO A 164 11.65 -4.60 0.81
N VAL A 165 10.56 -5.35 0.69
CA VAL A 165 9.72 -5.41 -0.51
C VAL A 165 9.09 -4.07 -0.86
N GLU A 166 8.54 -3.39 0.14
CA GLU A 166 7.96 -2.07 -0.03
C GLU A 166 9.02 -1.05 -0.48
N THR A 167 10.16 -1.05 0.19
CA THR A 167 11.25 -0.12 -0.11
C THR A 167 11.79 -0.34 -1.52
N VAL A 168 12.00 -1.58 -1.95
CA VAL A 168 12.41 -1.93 -3.33
C VAL A 168 11.37 -1.45 -4.34
N PHE A 169 10.07 -1.72 -4.09
CA PHE A 169 9.00 -1.31 -5.02
C PHE A 169 8.96 0.21 -5.18
N ILE A 170 8.89 0.93 -4.07
CA ILE A 170 8.70 2.39 -4.08
C ILE A 170 9.96 3.12 -4.56
N ARG A 171 11.16 2.69 -4.13
CA ARG A 171 12.40 3.45 -4.36
C ARG A 171 13.21 2.98 -5.57
N GLU A 172 12.96 1.78 -6.08
CA GLU A 172 13.73 1.23 -7.22
C GLU A 172 12.84 0.82 -8.39
N VAL A 173 11.78 0.02 -8.19
CA VAL A 173 10.94 -0.45 -9.31
C VAL A 173 10.21 0.71 -9.98
N ILE A 174 9.52 1.58 -9.22
CA ILE A 174 8.81 2.73 -9.81
C ILE A 174 9.77 3.65 -10.57
N PRO A 175 10.92 4.07 -10.02
CA PRO A 175 11.89 4.87 -10.76
C PRO A 175 12.52 4.15 -11.97
N ASP A 176 12.73 2.83 -11.91
CA ASP A 176 13.24 2.06 -13.05
C ASP A 176 12.21 2.02 -14.20
N VAL A 177 10.92 1.83 -13.87
CA VAL A 177 9.82 1.90 -14.85
C VAL A 177 9.78 3.27 -15.53
N ASP A 178 9.81 4.35 -14.75
CA ASP A 178 9.77 5.72 -15.29
C ASP A 178 11.00 6.05 -16.16
N ARG A 179 12.14 5.44 -15.88
CA ARG A 179 13.38 5.61 -16.67
C ARG A 179 13.35 4.84 -17.99
N HIS A 180 12.72 3.67 -18.01
CA HIS A 180 12.78 2.79 -19.18
C HIS A 180 11.56 2.88 -20.10
N PHE A 181 10.46 3.41 -19.60
CA PHE A 181 9.24 3.60 -20.39
C PHE A 181 8.82 5.06 -20.37
N ARG A 182 8.18 5.50 -21.45
CA ARG A 182 7.53 6.81 -21.49
C ARG A 182 6.27 6.77 -20.64
N THR A 183 6.42 7.10 -19.37
CA THR A 183 5.34 7.12 -18.38
C THR A 183 4.89 8.56 -18.10
N ILE A 184 3.69 8.70 -17.55
CA ILE A 184 3.32 9.90 -16.79
C ILE A 184 3.93 9.73 -15.39
N ALA A 185 5.19 10.20 -15.23
CA ALA A 185 5.99 10.00 -14.02
C ALA A 185 5.54 10.89 -12.83
N ALA A 186 4.22 10.98 -12.62
CA ALA A 186 3.57 11.76 -11.59
C ALA A 186 2.43 10.95 -10.97
N ARG A 187 1.91 11.42 -9.82
CA ARG A 187 0.78 10.79 -9.12
C ARG A 187 -0.39 10.50 -10.07
N GLU A 188 -0.74 11.47 -10.90
CA GLU A 188 -1.88 11.44 -11.83
C GLU A 188 -1.77 10.32 -12.88
N GLY A 189 -0.55 9.83 -13.12
CA GLY A 189 -0.25 8.73 -14.04
C GLY A 189 -0.15 7.36 -13.36
N ARG A 190 -0.35 7.23 -12.04
CA ARG A 190 -0.09 5.97 -11.34
C ARG A 190 -1.31 5.41 -10.67
N ILE A 191 -1.59 4.15 -10.94
CA ILE A 191 -2.63 3.35 -10.28
C ILE A 191 -1.95 2.15 -9.62
N VAL A 192 -2.31 1.84 -8.38
CA VAL A 192 -1.95 0.59 -7.71
C VAL A 192 -3.18 -0.30 -7.61
N GLU A 193 -3.05 -1.52 -8.10
CA GLU A 193 -4.11 -2.53 -8.10
C GLU A 193 -3.55 -3.88 -7.70
N GLY A 194 -4.31 -4.66 -6.96
CA GLY A 194 -3.86 -5.98 -6.60
C GLY A 194 -4.99 -6.90 -6.14
N PHE A 195 -4.70 -8.18 -6.14
CA PHE A 195 -5.64 -9.24 -5.79
C PHE A 195 -5.16 -10.02 -4.57
N SER A 196 -6.08 -10.35 -3.65
CA SER A 196 -5.79 -11.15 -2.45
C SER A 196 -4.74 -10.44 -1.56
N MET A 197 -3.57 -11.03 -1.32
CA MET A 197 -2.44 -10.35 -0.68
C MET A 197 -2.05 -9.07 -1.44
N GLY A 198 -2.18 -9.04 -2.76
CA GLY A 198 -1.97 -7.84 -3.57
C GLY A 198 -3.05 -6.78 -3.34
N GLY A 199 -4.30 -7.17 -3.08
CA GLY A 199 -5.37 -6.25 -2.68
C GLY A 199 -5.09 -5.61 -1.32
N TYR A 200 -4.60 -6.40 -0.36
CA TYR A 200 -4.05 -5.87 0.90
C TYR A 200 -2.90 -4.89 0.62
N GLY A 201 -1.97 -5.27 -0.26
CA GLY A 201 -0.83 -4.43 -0.66
C GLY A 201 -1.27 -3.13 -1.32
N ALA A 202 -2.27 -3.17 -2.21
CA ALA A 202 -2.79 -1.98 -2.89
C ALA A 202 -3.42 -1.00 -1.89
N ALA A 203 -4.23 -1.48 -0.94
CA ALA A 203 -4.76 -0.67 0.15
C ALA A 203 -3.63 -0.10 1.01
N ARG A 204 -2.71 -0.95 1.43
CA ARG A 204 -1.60 -0.59 2.32
C ARG A 204 -0.69 0.47 1.71
N LEU A 205 -0.21 0.22 0.49
CA LEU A 205 0.72 1.13 -0.19
C LEU A 205 0.02 2.42 -0.63
N GLY A 206 -1.22 2.32 -1.11
CA GLY A 206 -2.01 3.49 -1.48
C GLY A 206 -2.33 4.39 -0.28
N PHE A 207 -2.55 3.83 0.91
CA PHE A 207 -2.79 4.59 2.12
C PHE A 207 -1.51 5.13 2.75
N LYS A 208 -0.41 4.38 2.68
CA LYS A 208 0.89 4.82 3.19
C LYS A 208 1.54 5.90 2.32
N TYR A 209 1.29 5.85 1.01
CA TYR A 209 1.85 6.77 0.00
C TYR A 209 0.75 7.46 -0.81
N PRO A 210 -0.16 8.21 -0.17
CA PRO A 210 -1.34 8.80 -0.84
C PRO A 210 -0.97 9.82 -1.91
N ASP A 211 0.24 10.40 -1.84
CA ASP A 211 0.79 11.32 -2.83
C ASP A 211 1.40 10.63 -4.05
N LEU A 212 1.44 9.29 -4.08
CA LEU A 212 2.11 8.55 -5.14
C LEU A 212 1.13 7.98 -6.19
N PHE A 213 -0.14 7.70 -5.79
CA PHE A 213 -1.11 7.02 -6.62
C PHE A 213 -2.42 7.82 -6.75
N ALA A 214 -2.91 8.01 -7.97
CA ALA A 214 -4.21 8.61 -8.25
C ALA A 214 -5.37 7.61 -8.12
N GLY A 215 -5.09 6.32 -8.28
CA GLY A 215 -6.05 5.24 -8.13
C GLY A 215 -5.56 4.11 -7.25
N ILE A 216 -6.45 3.59 -6.40
CA ILE A 216 -6.22 2.44 -5.52
C ILE A 216 -7.33 1.43 -5.79
N SER A 217 -6.98 0.24 -6.25
CA SER A 217 -7.95 -0.83 -6.54
C SER A 217 -7.66 -2.07 -5.71
N ILE A 218 -8.60 -2.38 -4.83
CA ILE A 218 -8.53 -3.47 -3.85
C ILE A 218 -9.44 -4.61 -4.36
N LEU A 219 -8.83 -5.72 -4.81
CA LEU A 219 -9.55 -6.85 -5.36
C LEU A 219 -9.45 -8.05 -4.42
N ALA A 220 -10.55 -8.41 -3.76
CA ALA A 220 -10.64 -9.51 -2.80
C ALA A 220 -9.47 -9.52 -1.81
N GLY A 221 -9.19 -8.35 -1.24
CA GLY A 221 -8.00 -8.10 -0.42
C GLY A 221 -7.97 -8.91 0.88
N GLY A 222 -6.79 -9.11 1.41
CA GLY A 222 -6.60 -9.73 2.71
C GLY A 222 -5.16 -10.15 3.00
N PRO A 223 -4.86 -10.37 4.29
CA PRO A 223 -5.76 -10.42 5.46
C PRO A 223 -6.09 -9.03 6.02
N PHE A 224 -7.36 -8.71 6.27
CA PHE A 224 -7.77 -7.45 6.89
C PHE A 224 -8.04 -7.57 8.41
N ASP A 225 -8.11 -8.76 8.94
CA ASP A 225 -8.20 -9.01 10.38
C ASP A 225 -6.86 -8.68 11.07
N LEU A 226 -6.92 -7.98 12.18
CA LEU A 226 -5.71 -7.49 12.90
C LEU A 226 -4.97 -8.55 13.71
N ASP A 227 -5.50 -9.77 13.80
CA ASP A 227 -4.89 -10.88 14.54
C ASP A 227 -4.60 -12.10 13.65
N LEU A 228 -4.78 -11.99 12.33
CA LEU A 228 -4.60 -13.06 11.36
C LEU A 228 -5.43 -14.31 11.68
N ARG A 229 -6.67 -14.14 12.17
CA ARG A 229 -7.59 -15.24 12.52
C ARG A 229 -8.76 -15.41 11.57
N GLY A 230 -8.79 -14.67 10.46
CA GLY A 230 -9.82 -14.78 9.44
C GLY A 230 -9.91 -16.18 8.80
N PRO A 231 -10.92 -16.44 7.98
CA PRO A 231 -11.25 -17.77 7.45
C PRO A 231 -10.05 -18.47 6.77
N ARG A 232 -9.23 -17.73 6.05
CA ARG A 232 -8.02 -18.30 5.39
C ARG A 232 -6.94 -18.68 6.38
N ALA A 233 -6.71 -17.88 7.41
CA ALA A 233 -5.76 -18.20 8.45
C ALA A 233 -6.18 -19.44 9.24
N GLN A 234 -7.48 -19.62 9.47
CA GLN A 234 -8.04 -20.81 10.11
C GLN A 234 -7.91 -22.06 9.22
N ARG A 235 -8.13 -21.94 7.91
CA ARG A 235 -7.95 -23.05 6.97
C ARG A 235 -6.48 -23.44 6.77
N ASN A 236 -5.58 -22.49 6.88
CA ASN A 236 -4.15 -22.69 6.74
C ASN A 236 -3.37 -22.00 7.87
N PRO A 237 -3.35 -22.56 9.07
CA PRO A 237 -2.63 -21.98 10.21
C PRO A 237 -1.12 -21.85 9.95
N ARG A 238 -0.54 -22.72 9.11
CA ARG A 238 0.87 -22.61 8.72
C ARG A 238 1.15 -21.32 7.95
N LEU A 239 0.24 -20.87 7.10
CA LEU A 239 0.38 -19.58 6.39
C LEU A 239 0.42 -18.41 7.37
N ARG A 240 -0.43 -18.42 8.40
CA ARG A 240 -0.42 -17.42 9.47
C ARG A 240 0.93 -17.37 10.18
N GLU A 241 1.42 -18.54 10.61
CA GLU A 241 2.71 -18.67 11.29
C GLU A 241 3.86 -18.21 10.39
N GLN A 242 3.83 -18.54 9.09
CA GLN A 242 4.83 -18.09 8.12
C GLN A 242 4.83 -16.57 7.98
N ILE A 243 3.66 -15.94 7.80
CA ILE A 243 3.57 -14.47 7.69
C ILE A 243 4.09 -13.81 8.97
N LEU A 244 3.65 -14.26 10.14
CA LEU A 244 4.13 -13.69 11.41
C LEU A 244 5.64 -13.84 11.58
N ARG A 245 6.21 -14.98 11.23
CA ARG A 245 7.65 -15.22 11.31
C ARG A 245 8.42 -14.42 10.26
N GLU A 246 8.03 -14.52 8.99
CA GLU A 246 8.81 -14.03 7.85
C GLU A 246 8.66 -12.52 7.59
N VAL A 247 7.54 -11.92 7.99
CA VAL A 247 7.30 -10.49 7.84
C VAL A 247 7.45 -9.74 9.15
N CYS A 248 6.93 -10.32 10.23
CA CYS A 248 6.74 -9.61 11.49
C CYS A 248 7.71 -10.04 12.60
N SER A 249 8.62 -10.99 12.36
CA SER A 249 9.51 -11.56 13.40
C SER A 249 8.73 -12.04 14.64
N ASN A 250 7.56 -12.65 14.41
CA ASN A 250 6.56 -13.10 15.40
C ASN A 250 5.95 -11.96 16.25
N ASP A 251 6.05 -10.71 15.81
CA ASP A 251 5.46 -9.57 16.50
C ASP A 251 4.11 -9.18 15.87
N LEU A 252 3.04 -9.51 16.57
CA LEU A 252 1.67 -9.17 16.12
C LEU A 252 1.44 -7.65 16.11
N SER A 253 2.09 -6.88 16.98
CA SER A 253 1.95 -5.43 17.00
C SER A 253 2.55 -4.78 15.75
N TYR A 254 3.64 -5.35 15.23
CA TYR A 254 4.19 -4.93 13.94
C TYR A 254 3.21 -5.21 12.79
N PHE A 255 2.63 -6.42 12.76
CA PHE A 255 1.59 -6.75 11.77
C PHE A 255 0.42 -5.76 11.81
N GLN A 256 -0.06 -5.42 13.01
CA GLN A 256 -1.12 -4.44 13.19
C GLN A 256 -0.71 -3.06 12.66
N ALA A 257 0.48 -2.59 13.02
CA ALA A 257 0.99 -1.29 12.62
C ALA A 257 1.12 -1.12 11.10
N ILE A 258 1.50 -2.18 10.37
CA ILE A 258 1.61 -2.15 8.90
C ILE A 258 0.28 -2.40 8.19
N SER A 259 -0.78 -2.74 8.91
CA SER A 259 -2.08 -3.08 8.30
C SER A 259 -2.75 -1.86 7.64
N PRO A 260 -3.35 -2.02 6.45
CA PRO A 260 -4.14 -0.96 5.84
C PRO A 260 -5.32 -0.52 6.73
N TRP A 261 -5.81 -1.40 7.60
CA TRP A 261 -6.83 -1.05 8.59
C TRP A 261 -6.40 0.09 9.52
N MET A 262 -5.14 0.03 9.98
CA MET A 262 -4.58 1.07 10.85
C MET A 262 -4.17 2.31 10.06
N LEU A 263 -3.58 2.14 8.88
CA LEU A 263 -3.13 3.24 8.01
C LEU A 263 -4.29 4.08 7.46
N ALA A 264 -5.49 3.52 7.37
CA ALA A 264 -6.66 4.18 6.79
C ALA A 264 -7.02 5.50 7.47
N ALA A 265 -6.86 5.60 8.78
CA ALA A 265 -7.22 6.81 9.53
C ALA A 265 -6.36 8.02 9.14
N ASP A 266 -5.05 7.82 9.04
CA ASP A 266 -4.10 8.89 8.68
C ASP A 266 -4.19 9.23 7.19
N ALA A 267 -4.50 8.23 6.35
CA ALA A 267 -4.67 8.42 4.91
C ALA A 267 -5.94 9.20 4.54
N ALA A 268 -7.03 9.05 5.28
CA ALA A 268 -8.36 9.56 4.93
C ALA A 268 -8.40 11.05 4.55
N PRO A 269 -7.80 11.99 5.31
CA PRO A 269 -7.81 13.41 4.93
C PRO A 269 -7.02 13.68 3.66
N ILE A 270 -5.92 12.95 3.41
CA ILE A 270 -5.04 13.15 2.24
C ILE A 270 -5.71 12.59 0.99
N LEU A 271 -6.28 11.38 1.06
CA LEU A 271 -7.05 10.77 -0.04
C LEU A 271 -8.22 11.65 -0.47
N ARG A 272 -8.90 12.27 0.50
CA ARG A 272 -10.00 13.21 0.25
C ARG A 272 -9.49 14.48 -0.43
N HIS A 273 -8.41 15.07 0.05
CA HIS A 273 -7.78 16.26 -0.55
C HIS A 273 -7.42 16.01 -2.02
N HIS A 274 -6.78 14.89 -2.30
CA HIS A 274 -6.37 14.48 -3.63
C HIS A 274 -7.50 13.94 -4.51
N ARG A 275 -8.69 13.71 -3.95
CA ARG A 275 -9.81 13.04 -4.65
C ARG A 275 -9.37 11.71 -5.25
N THR A 276 -8.54 10.97 -4.51
CA THR A 276 -8.03 9.66 -4.96
C THR A 276 -9.19 8.72 -5.30
N ALA A 277 -9.17 8.12 -6.47
CA ALA A 277 -10.16 7.11 -6.83
C ALA A 277 -9.84 5.81 -6.08
N VAL A 278 -10.77 5.36 -5.26
CA VAL A 278 -10.62 4.10 -4.53
C VAL A 278 -11.73 3.15 -4.95
N ARG A 279 -11.36 1.94 -5.36
CA ARG A 279 -12.28 0.84 -5.66
C ARG A 279 -11.98 -0.34 -4.74
N HIS A 280 -13.03 -0.97 -4.24
CA HIS A 280 -12.96 -2.19 -3.47
C HIS A 280 -13.99 -3.19 -4.04
N ALA A 281 -13.53 -4.34 -4.50
CA ALA A 281 -14.39 -5.35 -5.10
C ALA A 281 -14.06 -6.75 -4.57
N VAL A 282 -15.10 -7.57 -4.36
CA VAL A 282 -14.98 -8.95 -3.90
C VAL A 282 -16.10 -9.78 -4.50
N GLY A 283 -15.88 -11.08 -4.69
CA GLY A 283 -16.93 -12.00 -5.13
C GLY A 283 -17.81 -12.48 -3.98
N THR A 284 -19.10 -12.76 -4.25
CA THR A 284 -20.03 -13.26 -3.22
C THR A 284 -19.71 -14.67 -2.72
N LEU A 285 -19.00 -15.48 -3.54
CA LEU A 285 -18.52 -16.81 -3.16
C LEU A 285 -17.06 -16.81 -2.65
N ASP A 286 -16.45 -15.63 -2.52
CA ASP A 286 -15.10 -15.50 -2.00
C ASP A 286 -15.08 -15.68 -0.48
N ASP A 287 -14.17 -16.48 0.04
CA ASP A 287 -14.02 -16.73 1.47
C ASP A 287 -13.44 -15.53 2.25
N THR A 288 -12.96 -14.51 1.54
CA THR A 288 -12.52 -13.24 2.14
C THR A 288 -13.64 -12.18 2.19
N ARG A 289 -14.84 -12.48 1.63
CA ARG A 289 -15.95 -11.53 1.49
C ARG A 289 -16.27 -10.79 2.78
N GLU A 290 -16.42 -11.51 3.87
CA GLU A 290 -16.78 -10.90 5.16
C GLU A 290 -15.73 -9.88 5.65
N LEU A 291 -14.44 -10.22 5.55
CA LEU A 291 -13.36 -9.32 5.94
C LEU A 291 -13.26 -8.11 5.00
N ASN A 292 -13.55 -8.29 3.71
CA ASN A 292 -13.61 -7.19 2.75
C ASN A 292 -14.80 -6.25 3.06
N ARG A 293 -15.97 -6.81 3.44
CA ARG A 293 -17.13 -6.02 3.88
C ARG A 293 -16.81 -5.19 5.12
N LEU A 294 -16.19 -5.80 6.13
CA LEU A 294 -15.77 -5.09 7.35
C LEU A 294 -14.76 -3.97 7.03
N PHE A 295 -13.83 -4.21 6.11
CA PHE A 295 -12.88 -3.18 5.71
C PHE A 295 -13.53 -2.05 4.90
N HIS A 296 -14.53 -2.38 4.06
CA HIS A 296 -15.39 -1.38 3.42
C HIS A 296 -16.07 -0.49 4.46
N GLU A 297 -16.72 -1.08 5.46
CA GLU A 297 -17.37 -0.35 6.55
C GLU A 297 -16.38 0.57 7.29
N ARG A 298 -15.17 0.05 7.57
CA ARG A 298 -14.10 0.85 8.17
C ARG A 298 -13.69 2.05 7.34
N MET A 299 -13.55 1.90 6.02
CA MET A 299 -13.27 3.01 5.12
C MET A 299 -14.41 4.03 5.09
N ALA A 300 -15.66 3.57 5.09
CA ALA A 300 -16.85 4.44 5.13
C ALA A 300 -16.91 5.24 6.45
N GLU A 301 -16.68 4.60 7.60
CA GLU A 301 -16.61 5.29 8.91
C GLU A 301 -15.55 6.39 8.93
N LEU A 302 -14.42 6.21 8.26
CA LEU A 302 -13.35 7.19 8.17
C LEU A 302 -13.61 8.26 7.09
N GLY A 303 -14.72 8.17 6.36
CA GLY A 303 -15.06 9.09 5.28
C GLY A 303 -14.13 9.00 4.08
N ILE A 304 -13.51 7.84 3.83
CA ILE A 304 -12.77 7.55 2.59
C ILE A 304 -13.79 7.28 1.50
N ALA A 305 -13.88 8.19 0.52
CA ALA A 305 -14.75 8.01 -0.63
C ALA A 305 -14.26 6.84 -1.48
N HIS A 306 -15.08 5.82 -1.68
CA HIS A 306 -14.73 4.64 -2.48
C HIS A 306 -15.97 3.97 -3.07
N THR A 307 -15.75 3.20 -4.13
CA THR A 307 -16.76 2.29 -4.67
C THR A 307 -16.55 0.90 -4.06
N TYR A 308 -17.60 0.32 -3.48
CA TYR A 308 -17.61 -1.06 -3.03
C TYR A 308 -18.55 -1.91 -3.88
N VAL A 309 -18.07 -3.06 -4.36
CA VAL A 309 -18.85 -3.97 -5.22
C VAL A 309 -18.68 -5.40 -4.75
N GLU A 310 -19.80 -6.06 -4.48
CA GLU A 310 -19.87 -7.51 -4.32
C GLU A 310 -20.39 -8.13 -5.64
N LEU A 311 -19.56 -8.94 -6.28
CA LEU A 311 -19.88 -9.54 -7.59
C LEU A 311 -20.54 -10.90 -7.40
N PRO A 312 -21.77 -11.10 -7.92
CA PRO A 312 -22.51 -12.36 -7.79
C PRO A 312 -21.72 -13.56 -8.37
N ASP A 313 -21.78 -14.67 -7.66
CA ASP A 313 -21.27 -15.98 -8.11
C ASP A 313 -19.78 -16.05 -8.45
N ILE A 314 -19.00 -15.05 -8.01
CA ILE A 314 -17.56 -15.01 -8.19
C ILE A 314 -16.87 -15.50 -6.91
N GLY A 315 -15.99 -16.50 -7.09
CA GLY A 315 -15.07 -16.97 -6.04
C GLY A 315 -13.75 -16.20 -6.03
N HIS A 316 -12.73 -16.75 -5.35
CA HIS A 316 -11.41 -16.13 -5.24
C HIS A 316 -10.59 -16.30 -6.53
N ASN A 317 -10.92 -15.54 -7.58
CA ASN A 317 -10.29 -15.60 -8.90
C ASN A 317 -10.14 -14.20 -9.49
N PRO A 318 -8.89 -13.70 -9.73
CA PRO A 318 -8.65 -12.35 -10.20
C PRO A 318 -9.18 -12.09 -11.60
N ARG A 319 -9.08 -13.06 -12.50
CA ARG A 319 -9.55 -12.91 -13.88
C ARG A 319 -11.07 -12.81 -13.91
N ALA A 320 -11.77 -13.75 -13.28
CA ALA A 320 -13.23 -13.75 -13.22
C ALA A 320 -13.77 -12.47 -12.58
N LEU A 321 -13.09 -11.96 -11.54
CA LEU A 321 -13.47 -10.71 -10.88
C LEU A 321 -13.30 -9.50 -11.79
N LEU A 322 -12.19 -9.40 -12.53
CA LEU A 322 -11.96 -8.32 -13.49
C LEU A 322 -12.91 -8.40 -14.70
N GLU A 323 -13.21 -9.59 -15.20
CA GLU A 323 -14.19 -9.80 -16.27
C GLU A 323 -15.61 -9.39 -15.81
N ALA A 324 -16.00 -9.79 -14.60
CA ALA A 324 -17.32 -9.45 -14.04
C ALA A 324 -17.48 -7.95 -13.73
N LEU A 325 -16.40 -7.23 -13.42
CA LEU A 325 -16.42 -5.78 -13.28
C LEU A 325 -16.78 -5.05 -14.59
N GLY A 326 -16.51 -5.67 -15.75
CA GLY A 326 -16.93 -5.16 -17.05
C GLY A 326 -16.62 -3.68 -17.26
N GLU A 327 -17.68 -2.88 -17.59
CA GLU A 327 -17.53 -1.42 -17.79
C GLU A 327 -17.12 -0.64 -16.55
N ALA A 328 -17.46 -1.11 -15.36
CA ALA A 328 -17.02 -0.49 -14.10
C ALA A 328 -15.50 -0.49 -13.98
N ASN A 329 -14.82 -1.46 -14.58
CA ASN A 329 -13.37 -1.52 -14.65
C ASN A 329 -12.80 -0.31 -15.40
N GLY A 330 -13.28 -0.07 -16.63
CA GLY A 330 -12.86 1.09 -17.42
C GLY A 330 -13.26 2.43 -16.80
N SER A 331 -14.43 2.49 -16.16
CA SER A 331 -14.89 3.70 -15.46
C SER A 331 -13.98 4.06 -14.31
N PHE A 332 -13.53 3.08 -13.51
CA PHE A 332 -12.57 3.30 -12.43
C PHE A 332 -11.23 3.84 -12.95
N TYR A 333 -10.66 3.23 -13.98
CA TYR A 333 -9.37 3.70 -14.51
C TYR A 333 -9.48 5.10 -15.11
N ARG A 334 -10.56 5.41 -15.85
CA ARG A 334 -10.79 6.76 -16.36
C ARG A 334 -10.94 7.78 -15.23
N GLN A 335 -11.68 7.46 -14.19
CA GLN A 335 -11.82 8.32 -13.02
C GLN A 335 -10.46 8.59 -12.35
N ALA A 336 -9.68 7.54 -12.11
CA ALA A 336 -8.36 7.63 -11.48
C ALA A 336 -7.40 8.52 -12.28
N LEU A 337 -7.47 8.44 -13.61
CA LEU A 337 -6.60 9.19 -14.52
C LEU A 337 -7.18 10.56 -14.92
N GLY A 338 -8.29 10.99 -14.34
CA GLY A 338 -8.91 12.27 -14.68
C GLY A 338 -9.43 12.37 -16.13
N LEU A 339 -9.66 11.22 -16.79
CA LEU A 339 -10.14 11.17 -18.18
C LEU A 339 -11.66 11.29 -18.23
N ALA A 340 -12.17 12.11 -19.15
CA ALA A 340 -13.60 12.20 -19.41
C ALA A 340 -14.19 10.82 -19.80
N ARG A 341 -15.46 10.56 -19.49
CA ARG A 341 -16.16 9.38 -20.00
C ARG A 341 -16.07 9.39 -21.52
N SER A 342 -15.54 8.32 -22.12
CA SER A 342 -15.68 8.08 -23.55
C SER A 342 -17.19 8.10 -23.87
N GLN A 343 -17.62 9.04 -24.72
CA GLN A 343 -18.93 8.91 -25.32
C GLN A 343 -18.89 7.64 -26.18
N ALA A 344 -19.68 6.65 -25.82
CA ALA A 344 -19.85 5.48 -26.68
C ALA A 344 -20.28 5.96 -28.07
N PRO A 345 -19.71 5.46 -29.16
CA PRO A 345 -20.25 5.75 -30.49
C PRO A 345 -21.72 5.27 -30.50
N ARG A 346 -22.61 6.18 -30.90
CA ARG A 346 -24.06 5.91 -31.09
C ARG A 346 -24.26 4.92 -32.24
#